data_2bfe5413bd00e5967bddc2cc00dae154
#
_entry.id   2bfe5413bd00e5967bddc2cc00dae154
#
_cell.length_a   1.000
_cell.length_b   1.000
_cell.length_c   1.000
_cell.angle_alpha   90.00
_cell.angle_beta   90.00
_cell.angle_gamma   90.00
#
_symmetry.space_group_name_H-M   'P 1'
#
loop_
_entity.id
_entity.type
_entity.pdbx_description
1 polymer ?
#
loop_
_entity_poly.entity_id
_entity_poly.type
_entity_poly.pdbx_seq_one_letter_code
_entity_poly.pdbx_strand_id
1 'polypeptide(L)'
;VKHSAHPLWMYKAFLLVAAAIWGLGTVIIKSTVDEFPPAWLVGVRFTVAGIILGIVMLPRFRKALDLDHLKKGSVLGVFLFLSYWANSTGLTDTTASNSAFLTSLYCVIIPFLGWALRGPRPTRFNIAAALVCVAGVGCVSFAGLSGFSLRFGDLITLLSAFFLSLHVLYTAKYARGRDMTLLTVVQFLVAGVLGFGAGLTFEPMPAFASLGLDTWVSLGYLAMFASCIALLLQNFAVAHVDPAPASLFLATESVFGVTFSVLFLGEILTGPLFAGFALIFAGIVISEYLPLRAEKKSRAAQTLPFEDDPERET
;
A
#
# COMPACT_ATOMS: atom_id res chain seq x y z
N VAL A 1 8.14 19.91 20.21
CA VAL A 1 7.18 18.82 20.44
C VAL A 1 5.79 19.46 20.41
N LYS A 2 5.04 19.32 19.29
CA LYS A 2 3.63 19.73 19.27
C LYS A 2 2.88 18.79 20.21
N HIS A 3 2.29 19.35 21.28
CA HIS A 3 1.33 18.61 22.10
C HIS A 3 0.23 18.06 21.19
N SER A 4 0.23 16.75 20.95
CA SER A 4 -0.86 16.10 20.25
C SER A 4 -2.09 16.15 21.16
N ALA A 5 -3.22 16.66 20.65
CA ALA A 5 -4.48 16.75 21.39
C ALA A 5 -5.04 15.38 21.84
N HIS A 6 -4.46 14.30 21.35
CA HIS A 6 -4.94 12.93 21.56
C HIS A 6 -3.78 11.98 21.91
N PRO A 7 -4.03 10.88 22.64
CA PRO A 7 -3.02 9.93 23.05
C PRO A 7 -2.47 9.13 21.85
N LEU A 8 -1.17 8.78 21.87
CA LEU A 8 -0.44 8.11 20.78
C LEU A 8 -1.09 6.77 20.35
N TRP A 9 -1.73 6.05 21.28
CA TRP A 9 -2.40 4.78 20.96
C TRP A 9 -3.55 4.95 19.97
N MET A 10 -4.25 6.10 20.01
CA MET A 10 -5.36 6.38 19.09
C MET A 10 -4.87 6.49 17.63
N TYR A 11 -3.73 7.15 17.41
CA TYR A 11 -3.15 7.24 16.05
C TYR A 11 -2.69 5.87 15.54
N LYS A 12 -2.13 5.02 16.43
CA LYS A 12 -1.80 3.63 16.09
C LYS A 12 -3.04 2.82 15.75
N ALA A 13 -4.15 3.02 16.49
CA ALA A 13 -5.42 2.39 16.18
C ALA A 13 -5.96 2.82 14.81
N PHE A 14 -5.81 4.08 14.41
CA PHE A 14 -6.21 4.54 13.07
C PHE A 14 -5.44 3.84 11.96
N LEU A 15 -4.14 3.58 12.14
CA LEU A 15 -3.34 2.81 11.18
C LEU A 15 -3.80 1.35 11.08
N LEU A 16 -4.12 0.72 12.21
CA LEU A 16 -4.68 -0.64 12.21
C LEU A 16 -6.05 -0.70 11.53
N VAL A 17 -6.92 0.27 11.79
CA VAL A 17 -8.23 0.36 11.13
C VAL A 17 -8.06 0.57 9.63
N ALA A 18 -7.16 1.44 9.20
CA ALA A 18 -6.85 1.64 7.78
C ALA A 18 -6.34 0.34 7.12
N ALA A 19 -5.42 -0.37 7.79
CA ALA A 19 -4.90 -1.65 7.33
C ALA A 19 -6.00 -2.72 7.24
N ALA A 20 -6.91 -2.79 8.22
CA ALA A 20 -8.05 -3.69 8.18
C ALA A 20 -9.03 -3.37 7.04
N ILE A 21 -9.30 -2.07 6.80
CA ILE A 21 -10.14 -1.62 5.69
C ILE A 21 -9.53 -2.04 4.35
N TRP A 22 -8.22 -1.89 4.16
CA TRP A 22 -7.55 -2.31 2.92
C TRP A 22 -7.46 -3.83 2.77
N GLY A 23 -7.18 -4.55 3.86
CA GLY A 23 -7.21 -6.01 3.85
C GLY A 23 -8.58 -6.57 3.44
N LEU A 24 -9.68 -6.00 3.98
CA LEU A 24 -11.03 -6.34 3.52
C LEU A 24 -11.25 -5.90 2.07
N GLY A 25 -10.69 -4.76 1.66
CA GLY A 25 -10.74 -4.28 0.29
C GLY A 25 -10.21 -5.29 -0.72
N THR A 26 -9.12 -5.99 -0.42
CA THR A 26 -8.55 -7.05 -1.27
C THR A 26 -9.54 -8.21 -1.46
N VAL A 27 -10.22 -8.62 -0.41
CA VAL A 27 -11.25 -9.67 -0.46
C VAL A 27 -12.44 -9.22 -1.30
N ILE A 28 -12.90 -7.99 -1.10
CA ILE A 28 -14.00 -7.39 -1.88
C ILE A 28 -13.62 -7.28 -3.36
N ILE A 29 -12.41 -6.84 -3.70
CA ILE A 29 -11.96 -6.83 -5.09
C ILE A 29 -12.01 -8.24 -5.66
N LYS A 30 -11.47 -9.26 -4.95
CA LYS A 30 -11.49 -10.65 -5.40
C LYS A 30 -12.89 -11.16 -5.69
N SER A 31 -13.87 -10.85 -4.86
CA SER A 31 -15.26 -11.26 -5.07
C SER A 31 -15.98 -10.48 -6.17
N THR A 32 -15.42 -9.35 -6.61
CA THR A 32 -16.09 -8.44 -7.56
C THR A 32 -15.51 -8.53 -8.97
N VAL A 33 -14.22 -8.88 -9.14
CA VAL A 33 -13.53 -8.82 -10.45
C VAL A 33 -14.07 -9.80 -11.50
N ASP A 34 -14.76 -10.85 -11.08
CA ASP A 34 -15.36 -11.82 -12.00
C ASP A 34 -16.62 -11.24 -12.70
N GLU A 35 -17.35 -10.34 -12.02
CA GLU A 35 -18.56 -9.67 -12.55
C GLU A 35 -18.27 -8.26 -13.08
N PHE A 36 -17.28 -7.59 -12.50
CA PHE A 36 -16.94 -6.21 -12.81
C PHE A 36 -15.46 -6.10 -13.18
N PRO A 37 -15.14 -5.90 -14.47
CA PRO A 37 -13.77 -5.96 -14.95
C PRO A 37 -12.81 -5.00 -14.24
N PRO A 38 -11.52 -5.38 -14.08
CA PRO A 38 -10.55 -4.67 -13.25
C PRO A 38 -10.35 -3.19 -13.55
N ALA A 39 -10.25 -2.80 -14.83
CA ALA A 39 -10.03 -1.39 -15.19
C ALA A 39 -11.29 -0.55 -14.90
N TRP A 40 -12.48 -1.10 -15.16
CA TRP A 40 -13.74 -0.45 -14.82
C TRP A 40 -13.89 -0.26 -13.32
N LEU A 41 -13.49 -1.28 -12.53
CA LEU A 41 -13.49 -1.20 -11.07
C LEU A 41 -12.61 -0.05 -10.57
N VAL A 42 -11.39 0.05 -11.10
CA VAL A 42 -10.46 1.15 -10.79
C VAL A 42 -11.05 2.50 -11.24
N GLY A 43 -11.65 2.54 -12.44
CA GLY A 43 -12.32 3.71 -12.99
C GLY A 43 -13.41 4.26 -12.09
N VAL A 44 -14.37 3.41 -11.72
CA VAL A 44 -15.50 3.78 -10.84
C VAL A 44 -15.00 4.16 -9.44
N ARG A 45 -14.18 3.30 -8.83
CA ARG A 45 -13.67 3.50 -7.48
C ARG A 45 -12.99 4.85 -7.30
N PHE A 46 -12.01 5.17 -8.14
CA PHE A 46 -11.22 6.38 -7.96
C PHE A 46 -11.92 7.63 -8.48
N THR A 47 -12.79 7.52 -9.48
CA THR A 47 -13.61 8.68 -9.90
C THR A 47 -14.59 9.07 -8.80
N VAL A 48 -15.30 8.13 -8.21
CA VAL A 48 -16.23 8.41 -7.10
C VAL A 48 -15.48 8.98 -5.90
N ALA A 49 -14.35 8.35 -5.51
CA ALA A 49 -13.52 8.85 -4.41
C ALA A 49 -12.96 10.26 -4.69
N GLY A 50 -12.50 10.52 -5.91
CA GLY A 50 -11.97 11.82 -6.33
C GLY A 50 -13.04 12.92 -6.33
N ILE A 51 -14.26 12.61 -6.78
CA ILE A 51 -15.39 13.54 -6.75
C ILE A 51 -15.79 13.84 -5.31
N ILE A 52 -15.97 12.83 -4.47
CA ILE A 52 -16.36 13.03 -3.05
C ILE A 52 -15.32 13.88 -2.33
N LEU A 53 -14.05 13.51 -2.42
CA LEU A 53 -12.98 14.26 -1.77
C LEU A 53 -12.83 15.67 -2.36
N GLY A 54 -13.01 15.83 -3.68
CA GLY A 54 -13.01 17.10 -4.37
C GLY A 54 -14.12 18.04 -3.92
N ILE A 55 -15.34 17.52 -3.72
CA ILE A 55 -16.48 18.30 -3.18
C ILE A 55 -16.20 18.71 -1.74
N VAL A 56 -15.76 17.79 -0.88
CA VAL A 56 -15.43 18.09 0.52
C VAL A 56 -14.33 19.14 0.63
N MET A 57 -13.35 19.11 -0.29
CA MET A 57 -12.21 20.03 -0.31
C MET A 57 -12.38 21.22 -1.25
N LEU A 58 -13.57 21.45 -1.81
CA LEU A 58 -13.83 22.48 -2.82
C LEU A 58 -13.33 23.89 -2.44
N PRO A 59 -13.46 24.36 -1.18
CA PRO A 59 -12.94 25.67 -0.80
C PRO A 59 -11.41 25.77 -0.88
N ARG A 60 -10.69 24.67 -0.56
CA ARG A 60 -9.22 24.58 -0.69
C ARG A 60 -8.80 24.44 -2.16
N PHE A 61 -9.54 23.65 -2.92
CA PHE A 61 -9.29 23.37 -4.33
C PHE A 61 -9.29 24.68 -5.14
N ARG A 62 -10.29 25.53 -4.94
CA ARG A 62 -10.40 26.83 -5.63
C ARG A 62 -9.30 27.84 -5.30
N LYS A 63 -8.70 27.75 -4.09
CA LYS A 63 -7.71 28.71 -3.62
C LYS A 63 -6.26 28.28 -3.86
N ALA A 64 -5.98 27.00 -3.87
CA ALA A 64 -4.62 26.47 -3.80
C ALA A 64 -4.24 25.53 -4.94
N LEU A 65 -5.18 25.16 -5.83
CA LEU A 65 -4.88 24.34 -6.99
C LEU A 65 -4.09 25.15 -8.02
N ASP A 66 -2.89 24.68 -8.32
CA ASP A 66 -2.03 25.25 -9.36
C ASP A 66 -1.59 24.16 -10.37
N LEU A 67 -0.88 24.58 -11.41
CA LEU A 67 -0.37 23.69 -12.45
C LEU A 67 0.63 22.66 -11.92
N ASP A 68 1.33 22.98 -10.82
CA ASP A 68 2.29 22.07 -10.19
C ASP A 68 1.58 20.91 -9.48
N HIS A 69 0.48 21.19 -8.76
CA HIS A 69 -0.39 20.15 -8.20
C HIS A 69 -1.00 19.26 -9.29
N LEU A 70 -1.45 19.86 -10.42
CA LEU A 70 -1.99 19.08 -11.53
C LEU A 70 -0.94 18.15 -12.13
N LYS A 71 0.24 18.65 -12.47
CA LYS A 71 1.32 17.82 -13.06
C LYS A 71 1.75 16.69 -12.13
N LYS A 72 2.01 17.00 -10.85
CA LYS A 72 2.49 16.01 -9.88
C LYS A 72 1.41 15.02 -9.46
N GLY A 73 0.19 15.52 -9.25
CA GLY A 73 -0.96 14.66 -9.00
C GLY A 73 -1.25 13.72 -10.16
N SER A 74 -1.08 14.18 -11.42
CA SER A 74 -1.22 13.31 -12.60
C SER A 74 -0.18 12.21 -12.65
N VAL A 75 1.09 12.51 -12.35
CA VAL A 75 2.13 11.47 -12.26
C VAL A 75 1.79 10.43 -11.19
N LEU A 76 1.35 10.90 -10.01
CA LEU A 76 0.90 9.99 -8.94
C LEU A 76 -0.32 9.17 -9.38
N GLY A 77 -1.27 9.80 -10.10
CA GLY A 77 -2.45 9.13 -10.63
C GLY A 77 -2.13 8.02 -11.62
N VAL A 78 -1.12 8.22 -12.48
CA VAL A 78 -0.64 7.17 -13.39
C VAL A 78 -0.09 5.97 -12.62
N PHE A 79 0.79 6.18 -11.65
CA PHE A 79 1.34 5.07 -10.84
C PHE A 79 0.27 4.40 -9.99
N LEU A 80 -0.66 5.17 -9.44
CA LEU A 80 -1.80 4.64 -8.70
C LEU A 80 -2.66 3.76 -9.60
N PHE A 81 -3.03 4.24 -10.79
CA PHE A 81 -3.78 3.48 -11.78
C PHE A 81 -3.09 2.15 -12.13
N LEU A 82 -1.82 2.22 -12.53
CA LEU A 82 -1.05 1.03 -12.93
C LEU A 82 -0.96 0.01 -11.80
N SER A 83 -0.74 0.47 -10.56
CA SER A 83 -0.71 -0.41 -9.39
C SER A 83 -2.06 -1.09 -9.15
N TYR A 84 -3.14 -0.34 -9.07
CA TYR A 84 -4.45 -0.91 -8.76
C TYR A 84 -5.06 -1.71 -9.90
N TRP A 85 -4.81 -1.32 -11.15
CA TRP A 85 -5.24 -2.11 -12.29
C TRP A 85 -4.49 -3.44 -12.36
N ALA A 86 -3.16 -3.44 -12.21
CA ALA A 86 -2.38 -4.66 -12.13
C ALA A 86 -2.81 -5.53 -10.93
N ASN A 87 -3.04 -4.96 -9.74
CA ASN A 87 -3.52 -5.70 -8.57
C ASN A 87 -4.87 -6.36 -8.83
N SER A 88 -5.85 -5.60 -9.33
CA SER A 88 -7.19 -6.12 -9.63
C SER A 88 -7.16 -7.16 -10.75
N THR A 89 -6.31 -6.97 -11.78
CA THR A 89 -6.09 -7.96 -12.85
C THR A 89 -5.41 -9.21 -12.29
N GLY A 90 -4.41 -9.07 -11.42
CA GLY A 90 -3.81 -10.22 -10.74
C GLY A 90 -4.82 -11.04 -9.97
N LEU A 91 -5.76 -10.40 -9.29
CA LEU A 91 -6.82 -11.05 -8.51
C LEU A 91 -7.79 -11.88 -9.34
N THR A 92 -7.87 -11.73 -10.66
CA THR A 92 -8.66 -12.63 -11.49
C THR A 92 -8.11 -14.06 -11.53
N ASP A 93 -6.79 -14.22 -11.33
CA ASP A 93 -6.09 -15.53 -11.45
C ASP A 93 -5.40 -15.97 -10.16
N THR A 94 -5.17 -15.06 -9.18
CA THR A 94 -4.57 -15.42 -7.88
C THR A 94 -5.60 -15.40 -6.75
N THR A 95 -5.20 -15.90 -5.55
CA THR A 95 -6.02 -15.83 -4.35
C THR A 95 -5.89 -14.46 -3.68
N ALA A 96 -6.87 -14.08 -2.87
CA ALA A 96 -6.83 -12.81 -2.13
C ALA A 96 -5.68 -12.83 -1.10
N SER A 97 -5.42 -13.99 -0.47
CA SER A 97 -4.28 -14.16 0.46
C SER A 97 -2.94 -13.95 -0.23
N ASN A 98 -2.70 -14.58 -1.39
CA ASN A 98 -1.47 -14.38 -2.16
C ASN A 98 -1.32 -12.90 -2.56
N SER A 99 -2.38 -12.30 -3.10
CA SER A 99 -2.37 -10.91 -3.53
C SER A 99 -2.02 -9.96 -2.38
N ALA A 100 -2.60 -10.15 -1.19
CA ALA A 100 -2.34 -9.31 -0.03
C ALA A 100 -0.85 -9.33 0.38
N PHE A 101 -0.22 -10.51 0.42
CA PHE A 101 1.21 -10.61 0.77
C PHE A 101 2.14 -10.19 -0.36
N LEU A 102 1.86 -10.57 -1.61
CA LEU A 102 2.68 -10.18 -2.76
C LEU A 102 2.68 -8.66 -2.98
N THR A 103 1.52 -8.02 -2.82
CA THR A 103 1.43 -6.55 -2.89
C THR A 103 2.25 -5.90 -1.79
N SER A 104 2.25 -6.42 -0.55
CA SER A 104 3.01 -5.89 0.58
C SER A 104 4.53 -5.89 0.36
N LEU A 105 5.05 -6.62 -0.63
CA LEU A 105 6.46 -6.56 -1.03
C LEU A 105 6.89 -5.18 -1.50
N TYR A 106 5.96 -4.26 -1.78
CA TYR A 106 6.29 -2.87 -2.10
C TYR A 106 7.20 -2.25 -1.04
N CYS A 107 7.03 -2.57 0.25
CA CYS A 107 7.87 -2.09 1.34
C CYS A 107 9.35 -2.50 1.15
N VAL A 108 9.58 -3.74 0.69
CA VAL A 108 10.92 -4.28 0.45
C VAL A 108 11.52 -3.74 -0.86
N ILE A 109 10.68 -3.46 -1.86
CA ILE A 109 11.11 -2.92 -3.16
C ILE A 109 11.54 -1.45 -3.03
N ILE A 110 10.90 -0.66 -2.18
CA ILE A 110 11.12 0.79 -2.01
C ILE A 110 12.61 1.16 -1.82
N PRO A 111 13.40 0.55 -0.91
CA PRO A 111 14.79 0.92 -0.73
C PRO A 111 15.66 0.73 -1.99
N PHE A 112 15.39 -0.32 -2.77
CA PHE A 112 16.15 -0.62 -4.00
C PHE A 112 15.78 0.34 -5.14
N LEU A 113 14.48 0.60 -5.34
CA LEU A 113 14.02 1.61 -6.29
C LEU A 113 14.47 3.01 -5.91
N GLY A 114 14.42 3.34 -4.62
CA GLY A 114 14.93 4.62 -4.11
C GLY A 114 16.40 4.82 -4.48
N TRP A 115 17.21 3.78 -4.30
CA TRP A 115 18.62 3.80 -4.70
C TRP A 115 18.80 3.96 -6.22
N ALA A 116 18.08 3.19 -7.03
CA ALA A 116 18.09 3.32 -8.49
C ALA A 116 17.71 4.74 -8.96
N LEU A 117 16.84 5.43 -8.22
CA LEU A 117 16.45 6.81 -8.46
C LEU A 117 17.37 7.86 -7.77
N ARG A 118 18.62 7.50 -7.51
CA ARG A 118 19.67 8.35 -6.90
C ARG A 118 19.46 8.66 -5.42
N GLY A 119 18.72 7.82 -4.72
CA GLY A 119 18.61 7.86 -3.26
C GLY A 119 19.76 7.13 -2.54
N PRO A 120 19.66 6.99 -1.21
CA PRO A 120 20.65 6.26 -0.42
C PRO A 120 20.72 4.79 -0.80
N ARG A 121 21.90 4.17 -0.60
CA ARG A 121 22.10 2.75 -0.84
C ARG A 121 21.27 1.90 0.13
N PRO A 122 20.71 0.75 -0.32
CA PRO A 122 20.05 -0.20 0.57
C PRO A 122 21.00 -0.64 1.69
N THR A 123 20.47 -0.75 2.89
CA THR A 123 21.21 -1.25 4.05
C THR A 123 21.34 -2.77 3.98
N ARG A 124 22.26 -3.33 4.80
CA ARG A 124 22.34 -4.80 4.97
C ARG A 124 21.00 -5.44 5.41
N PHE A 125 20.19 -4.69 6.14
CA PHE A 125 18.87 -5.16 6.55
C PHE A 125 17.90 -5.24 5.37
N ASN A 126 17.94 -4.29 4.45
CA ASN A 126 17.12 -4.34 3.23
C ASN A 126 17.50 -5.52 2.33
N ILE A 127 18.80 -5.82 2.22
CA ILE A 127 19.29 -7.00 1.45
C ILE A 127 18.82 -8.30 2.13
N ALA A 128 18.98 -8.43 3.45
CA ALA A 128 18.52 -9.59 4.20
C ALA A 128 17.01 -9.77 4.07
N ALA A 129 16.24 -8.67 4.18
CA ALA A 129 14.80 -8.67 3.99
C ALA A 129 14.39 -9.17 2.60
N ALA A 130 15.06 -8.70 1.55
CA ALA A 130 14.79 -9.14 0.18
C ALA A 130 15.00 -10.65 0.01
N LEU A 131 16.10 -11.20 0.56
CA LEU A 131 16.37 -12.64 0.51
C LEU A 131 15.30 -13.45 1.26
N VAL A 132 14.89 -13.00 2.45
CA VAL A 132 13.82 -13.64 3.23
C VAL A 132 12.49 -13.59 2.49
N CYS A 133 12.15 -12.45 1.86
CA CYS A 133 10.93 -12.31 1.06
C CYS A 133 10.96 -13.21 -0.19
N VAL A 134 12.09 -13.30 -0.90
CA VAL A 134 12.24 -14.20 -2.05
C VAL A 134 12.03 -15.66 -1.64
N ALA A 135 12.59 -16.08 -0.48
CA ALA A 135 12.33 -17.41 0.07
C ALA A 135 10.84 -17.60 0.40
N GLY A 136 10.17 -16.58 0.97
CA GLY A 136 8.73 -16.60 1.24
C GLY A 136 7.88 -16.74 -0.02
N VAL A 137 8.19 -15.97 -1.08
CA VAL A 137 7.53 -16.11 -2.40
C VAL A 137 7.75 -17.50 -2.97
N GLY A 138 8.97 -18.06 -2.82
CA GLY A 138 9.25 -19.44 -3.18
C GLY A 138 8.33 -20.44 -2.46
N CYS A 139 8.16 -20.32 -1.13
CA CYS A 139 7.26 -21.18 -0.36
C CYS A 139 5.80 -21.07 -0.85
N VAL A 140 5.32 -19.86 -1.13
CA VAL A 140 3.97 -19.63 -1.68
C VAL A 140 3.83 -20.31 -3.04
N SER A 141 4.85 -20.20 -3.91
CA SER A 141 4.83 -20.81 -5.25
C SER A 141 4.90 -22.33 -5.23
N PHE A 142 5.47 -22.93 -4.19
CA PHE A 142 5.53 -24.40 -4.01
C PHE A 142 4.35 -24.96 -3.21
N ALA A 143 3.42 -24.11 -2.76
CA ALA A 143 2.26 -24.56 -1.96
C ALA A 143 1.22 -25.38 -2.76
N GLY A 144 1.30 -25.40 -4.08
CA GLY A 144 0.42 -26.22 -4.94
C GLY A 144 0.81 -27.71 -4.91
N LEU A 145 -0.20 -28.61 -5.02
CA LEU A 145 -0.03 -30.06 -5.02
C LEU A 145 0.79 -30.60 -6.22
N SER A 146 1.01 -29.81 -7.25
CA SER A 146 1.67 -30.17 -8.52
C SER A 146 3.09 -29.62 -8.70
N GLY A 147 3.73 -29.12 -7.65
CA GLY A 147 5.07 -28.53 -7.73
C GLY A 147 5.07 -27.01 -7.88
N PHE A 148 6.12 -26.44 -8.47
CA PHE A 148 6.24 -25.00 -8.68
C PHE A 148 5.11 -24.47 -9.57
N SER A 149 4.20 -23.69 -9.01
CA SER A 149 3.11 -23.07 -9.73
C SER A 149 3.00 -21.58 -9.35
N LEU A 150 3.86 -20.76 -9.94
CA LEU A 150 3.66 -19.32 -9.93
C LEU A 150 2.53 -19.03 -10.95
N ARG A 151 1.37 -18.60 -10.46
CA ARG A 151 0.26 -18.21 -11.33
C ARG A 151 0.60 -16.92 -12.06
N PHE A 152 0.05 -16.73 -13.23
CA PHE A 152 0.21 -15.46 -13.95
C PHE A 152 -0.30 -14.28 -13.13
N GLY A 153 -1.40 -14.46 -12.38
CA GLY A 153 -1.94 -13.48 -11.45
C GLY A 153 -0.96 -13.07 -10.33
N ASP A 154 -0.13 -14.00 -9.84
CA ASP A 154 0.91 -13.68 -8.84
C ASP A 154 1.98 -12.74 -9.44
N LEU A 155 2.41 -12.98 -10.70
CA LEU A 155 3.36 -12.11 -11.40
C LEU A 155 2.79 -10.70 -11.64
N ILE A 156 1.53 -10.61 -12.05
CA ILE A 156 0.85 -9.33 -12.24
C ILE A 156 0.71 -8.60 -10.90
N THR A 157 0.45 -9.33 -9.81
CA THR A 157 0.41 -8.75 -8.45
C THR A 157 1.79 -8.23 -8.01
N LEU A 158 2.89 -8.94 -8.32
CA LEU A 158 4.25 -8.42 -8.09
C LEU A 158 4.53 -7.15 -8.91
N LEU A 159 4.03 -7.09 -10.15
CA LEU A 159 4.11 -5.86 -10.95
C LEU A 159 3.32 -4.72 -10.31
N SER A 160 2.17 -5.01 -9.68
CA SER A 160 1.42 -4.02 -8.92
C SER A 160 2.24 -3.46 -7.74
N ALA A 161 2.94 -4.33 -7.00
CA ALA A 161 3.83 -3.93 -5.91
C ALA A 161 4.98 -3.02 -6.38
N PHE A 162 5.51 -3.27 -7.58
CA PHE A 162 6.50 -2.40 -8.20
C PHE A 162 5.95 -0.99 -8.50
N PHE A 163 4.76 -0.89 -9.14
CA PHE A 163 4.13 0.41 -9.40
C PHE A 163 3.70 1.11 -8.11
N LEU A 164 3.27 0.38 -7.09
CA LEU A 164 2.95 0.93 -5.78
C LEU A 164 4.20 1.50 -5.11
N SER A 165 5.35 0.83 -5.25
CA SER A 165 6.63 1.34 -4.75
C SER A 165 7.01 2.68 -5.41
N LEU A 166 6.83 2.80 -6.73
CA LEU A 166 7.03 4.06 -7.45
C LEU A 166 6.06 5.13 -6.96
N HIS A 167 4.77 4.79 -6.81
CA HIS A 167 3.75 5.69 -6.28
C HIS A 167 4.16 6.25 -4.91
N VAL A 168 4.58 5.39 -3.97
CA VAL A 168 5.00 5.79 -2.61
C VAL A 168 6.22 6.69 -2.66
N LEU A 169 7.26 6.34 -3.45
CA LEU A 169 8.48 7.15 -3.58
C LEU A 169 8.18 8.55 -4.15
N TYR A 170 7.38 8.63 -5.22
CA TYR A 170 7.02 9.91 -5.82
C TYR A 170 6.05 10.70 -4.94
N THR A 171 5.17 10.03 -4.20
CA THR A 171 4.31 10.67 -3.17
C THR A 171 5.17 11.34 -2.11
N ALA A 172 6.13 10.65 -1.52
CA ALA A 172 7.05 11.22 -0.54
C ALA A 172 7.87 12.40 -1.10
N LYS A 173 8.26 12.33 -2.38
CA LYS A 173 8.98 13.42 -3.07
C LYS A 173 8.10 14.64 -3.31
N TYR A 174 6.84 14.43 -3.76
CA TYR A 174 5.96 15.51 -4.17
C TYR A 174 5.17 16.12 -3.02
N ALA A 175 5.02 15.41 -1.90
CA ALA A 175 4.38 15.92 -0.67
C ALA A 175 5.09 17.12 -0.05
N ARG A 176 6.40 17.25 -0.28
CA ARG A 176 7.21 18.31 0.35
C ARG A 176 6.76 19.69 -0.13
N GLY A 177 6.24 20.49 0.81
CA GLY A 177 5.80 21.85 0.56
C GLY A 177 4.48 21.99 -0.21
N ARG A 178 3.67 20.92 -0.32
CA ARG A 178 2.39 20.91 -1.04
C ARG A 178 1.25 20.38 -0.18
N ASP A 179 0.04 20.77 -0.54
CA ASP A 179 -1.15 20.20 0.08
C ASP A 179 -1.39 18.78 -0.48
N MET A 180 -1.14 17.78 0.39
CA MET A 180 -1.33 16.38 0.05
C MET A 180 -2.76 16.03 -0.33
N THR A 181 -3.74 16.74 0.23
CA THR A 181 -5.15 16.49 -0.07
C THR A 181 -5.48 16.87 -1.50
N LEU A 182 -4.92 17.99 -2.00
CA LEU A 182 -5.08 18.40 -3.40
C LEU A 182 -4.42 17.41 -4.36
N LEU A 183 -3.20 16.96 -4.04
CA LEU A 183 -2.52 15.90 -4.82
C LEU A 183 -3.36 14.62 -4.84
N THR A 184 -4.00 14.27 -3.72
CA THR A 184 -4.86 13.09 -3.62
C THR A 184 -6.11 13.19 -4.49
N VAL A 185 -6.78 14.34 -4.52
CA VAL A 185 -7.93 14.54 -5.43
C VAL A 185 -7.51 14.39 -6.88
N VAL A 186 -6.41 15.06 -7.28
CA VAL A 186 -5.94 15.00 -8.68
C VAL A 186 -5.55 13.57 -9.07
N GLN A 187 -4.78 12.87 -8.22
CA GLN A 187 -4.37 11.50 -8.53
C GLN A 187 -5.55 10.54 -8.63
N PHE A 188 -6.59 10.70 -7.81
CA PHE A 188 -7.80 9.87 -7.89
C PHE A 188 -8.56 10.11 -9.19
N LEU A 189 -8.77 11.38 -9.56
CA LEU A 189 -9.45 11.71 -10.82
C LEU A 189 -8.67 11.20 -12.03
N VAL A 190 -7.34 11.34 -12.04
CA VAL A 190 -6.50 10.83 -13.13
C VAL A 190 -6.53 9.30 -13.18
N ALA A 191 -6.41 8.61 -12.03
CA ALA A 191 -6.51 7.16 -11.98
C ALA A 191 -7.89 6.68 -12.45
N GLY A 192 -8.95 7.40 -12.08
CA GLY A 192 -10.31 7.11 -12.55
C GLY A 192 -10.46 7.26 -14.07
N VAL A 193 -9.98 8.36 -14.64
CA VAL A 193 -10.01 8.60 -16.10
C VAL A 193 -9.21 7.53 -16.85
N LEU A 194 -8.02 7.19 -16.36
CA LEU A 194 -7.21 6.12 -16.96
C LEU A 194 -7.88 4.76 -16.83
N GLY A 195 -8.56 4.49 -15.70
CA GLY A 195 -9.35 3.26 -15.51
C GLY A 195 -10.46 3.13 -16.53
N PHE A 196 -11.25 4.17 -16.74
CA PHE A 196 -12.28 4.17 -17.79
C PHE A 196 -11.67 4.06 -19.20
N GLY A 197 -10.57 4.76 -19.48
CA GLY A 197 -9.88 4.67 -20.75
C GLY A 197 -9.36 3.25 -21.04
N ALA A 198 -8.76 2.59 -20.05
CA ALA A 198 -8.31 1.22 -20.17
C ALA A 198 -9.50 0.24 -20.29
N GLY A 199 -10.56 0.43 -19.50
CA GLY A 199 -11.76 -0.38 -19.57
C GLY A 199 -12.41 -0.34 -20.95
N LEU A 200 -12.58 0.84 -21.53
CA LEU A 200 -13.12 1.02 -22.87
C LEU A 200 -12.24 0.41 -23.98
N THR A 201 -10.93 0.32 -23.75
CA THR A 201 -9.97 -0.14 -24.78
C THR A 201 -9.68 -1.63 -24.70
N PHE A 202 -9.59 -2.19 -23.49
CA PHE A 202 -9.03 -3.52 -23.26
C PHE A 202 -10.00 -4.52 -22.62
N GLU A 203 -11.11 -4.05 -22.06
CA GLU A 203 -12.04 -4.90 -21.32
C GLU A 203 -13.47 -4.79 -21.85
N PRO A 204 -14.28 -5.86 -21.69
CA PRO A 204 -15.69 -5.78 -22.05
C PRO A 204 -16.41 -4.75 -21.14
N MET A 205 -17.40 -4.08 -21.71
CA MET A 205 -18.22 -3.16 -20.95
C MET A 205 -19.06 -3.93 -19.91
N PRO A 206 -19.02 -3.55 -18.63
CA PRO A 206 -19.84 -4.20 -17.62
C PRO A 206 -21.33 -4.06 -17.95
N ALA A 207 -22.09 -5.11 -17.68
CA ALA A 207 -23.53 -5.07 -17.84
C ALA A 207 -24.21 -4.32 -16.67
N PHE A 208 -24.04 -3.01 -16.59
CA PHE A 208 -24.47 -2.17 -15.48
C PHE A 208 -25.94 -2.39 -15.05
N ALA A 209 -26.82 -2.71 -15.99
CA ALA A 209 -28.25 -2.93 -15.72
C ALA A 209 -28.54 -4.27 -15.01
N SER A 210 -27.65 -5.24 -15.07
CA SER A 210 -27.79 -6.56 -14.44
C SER A 210 -26.95 -6.76 -13.19
N LEU A 211 -26.17 -5.74 -12.79
CA LEU A 211 -25.35 -5.80 -11.57
C LEU A 211 -26.23 -5.92 -10.33
N GLY A 212 -25.91 -6.87 -9.47
CA GLY A 212 -26.53 -7.06 -8.17
C GLY A 212 -26.26 -5.91 -7.20
N LEU A 213 -27.07 -5.82 -6.14
CA LEU A 213 -26.88 -4.84 -5.08
C LEU A 213 -25.52 -5.05 -4.37
N ASP A 214 -25.07 -6.27 -4.24
CA ASP A 214 -23.80 -6.68 -3.65
C ASP A 214 -22.59 -6.08 -4.39
N THR A 215 -22.60 -6.08 -5.73
CA THR A 215 -21.57 -5.42 -6.55
C THR A 215 -21.56 -3.92 -6.33
N TRP A 216 -22.73 -3.26 -6.27
CA TRP A 216 -22.80 -1.83 -5.99
C TRP A 216 -22.33 -1.48 -4.58
N VAL A 217 -22.67 -2.29 -3.57
CA VAL A 217 -22.18 -2.15 -2.20
C VAL A 217 -20.66 -2.33 -2.15
N SER A 218 -20.12 -3.31 -2.87
CA SER A 218 -18.67 -3.54 -3.00
C SER A 218 -17.95 -2.34 -3.60
N LEU A 219 -18.43 -1.79 -4.71
CA LEU A 219 -17.90 -0.58 -5.33
C LEU A 219 -17.99 0.63 -4.39
N GLY A 220 -19.11 0.79 -3.68
CA GLY A 220 -19.31 1.81 -2.67
C GLY A 220 -18.33 1.69 -1.51
N TYR A 221 -18.10 0.47 -0.99
CA TYR A 221 -17.11 0.20 0.03
C TYR A 221 -15.69 0.61 -0.44
N LEU A 222 -15.30 0.18 -1.64
CA LEU A 222 -13.98 0.46 -2.19
C LEU A 222 -13.76 1.97 -2.40
N ALA A 223 -14.76 2.71 -2.86
CA ALA A 223 -14.68 4.15 -3.06
C ALA A 223 -14.64 4.91 -1.73
N MET A 224 -15.57 4.62 -0.82
CA MET A 224 -15.74 5.39 0.43
C MET A 224 -14.73 4.96 1.51
N PHE A 225 -14.71 3.67 1.83
CA PHE A 225 -13.90 3.18 2.96
C PHE A 225 -12.44 2.97 2.54
N ALA A 226 -12.19 2.17 1.50
CA ALA A 226 -10.84 1.80 1.13
C ALA A 226 -10.07 2.94 0.41
N SER A 227 -10.73 3.91 -0.22
CA SER A 227 -10.07 5.05 -0.84
C SER A 227 -10.14 6.31 0.02
N CYS A 228 -11.34 6.79 0.43
CA CYS A 228 -11.42 8.04 1.18
C CYS A 228 -11.07 7.87 2.66
N ILE A 229 -11.77 6.99 3.40
CA ILE A 229 -11.66 6.91 4.87
C ILE A 229 -10.29 6.36 5.27
N ALA A 230 -9.85 5.23 4.70
CA ALA A 230 -8.57 4.62 5.05
C ALA A 230 -7.41 5.57 4.79
N LEU A 231 -7.42 6.29 3.65
CA LEU A 231 -6.39 7.28 3.35
C LEU A 231 -6.39 8.47 4.32
N LEU A 232 -7.58 8.97 4.70
CA LEU A 232 -7.68 10.04 5.69
C LEU A 232 -7.16 9.60 7.05
N LEU A 233 -7.52 8.39 7.53
CA LEU A 233 -7.03 7.81 8.76
C LEU A 233 -5.50 7.65 8.73
N GLN A 234 -4.96 7.11 7.64
CA GLN A 234 -3.51 7.00 7.44
C GLN A 234 -2.83 8.36 7.49
N ASN A 235 -3.27 9.33 6.68
CA ASN A 235 -2.63 10.65 6.60
C ASN A 235 -2.66 11.37 7.94
N PHE A 236 -3.77 11.26 8.69
CA PHE A 236 -3.89 11.84 10.01
C PHE A 236 -2.95 11.16 11.02
N ALA A 237 -2.83 9.84 10.97
CA ALA A 237 -2.00 9.08 11.89
C ALA A 237 -0.50 9.22 11.63
N VAL A 238 -0.04 9.17 10.36
CA VAL A 238 1.39 9.29 10.03
C VAL A 238 1.97 10.67 10.34
N ALA A 239 1.14 11.68 10.50
CA ALA A 239 1.57 13.00 10.97
C ALA A 239 1.98 13.02 12.46
N HIS A 240 1.61 11.98 13.24
CA HIS A 240 1.77 11.92 14.71
C HIS A 240 2.51 10.66 15.19
N VAL A 241 2.72 9.67 14.33
CA VAL A 241 3.44 8.42 14.64
C VAL A 241 4.76 8.43 13.90
N ASP A 242 5.83 7.97 14.57
CA ASP A 242 7.12 7.80 13.91
C ASP A 242 6.98 6.87 12.69
N PRO A 243 7.72 7.14 11.58
CA PRO A 243 7.57 6.39 10.33
C PRO A 243 7.70 4.86 10.47
N ALA A 244 8.61 4.37 11.32
CA ALA A 244 8.83 2.95 11.54
C ALA A 244 7.65 2.22 12.17
N PRO A 245 7.11 2.65 13.32
CA PRO A 245 5.87 2.06 13.83
C PRO A 245 4.71 2.20 12.85
N ALA A 246 4.61 3.32 12.12
CA ALA A 246 3.53 3.54 11.17
C ALA A 246 3.54 2.50 10.04
N SER A 247 4.70 2.25 9.41
CA SER A 247 4.84 1.27 8.33
C SER A 247 4.54 -0.17 8.81
N LEU A 248 4.94 -0.51 10.05
CA LEU A 248 4.62 -1.83 10.62
C LEU A 248 3.11 -2.00 10.85
N PHE A 249 2.42 -0.98 11.36
CA PHE A 249 0.96 -1.06 11.51
C PHE A 249 0.27 -1.20 10.15
N LEU A 250 0.72 -0.48 9.13
CA LEU A 250 0.17 -0.59 7.79
C LEU A 250 0.48 -1.94 7.15
N ALA A 251 1.67 -2.52 7.37
CA ALA A 251 2.02 -3.86 6.87
C ALA A 251 1.10 -4.98 7.39
N THR A 252 0.38 -4.75 8.51
CA THR A 252 -0.65 -5.68 8.99
C THR A 252 -1.85 -5.82 8.04
N GLU A 253 -1.95 -4.96 7.00
CA GLU A 253 -2.92 -5.11 5.91
C GLU A 253 -2.87 -6.51 5.30
N SER A 254 -1.67 -7.06 5.08
CA SER A 254 -1.51 -8.42 4.55
C SER A 254 -2.05 -9.50 5.50
N VAL A 255 -1.88 -9.30 6.81
CA VAL A 255 -2.42 -10.22 7.82
C VAL A 255 -3.96 -10.15 7.85
N PHE A 256 -4.53 -8.94 7.82
CA PHE A 256 -5.98 -8.75 7.71
C PHE A 256 -6.52 -9.32 6.40
N GLY A 257 -5.82 -9.10 5.27
CA GLY A 257 -6.20 -9.64 3.96
C GLY A 257 -6.33 -11.17 3.98
N VAL A 258 -5.34 -11.87 4.52
CA VAL A 258 -5.43 -13.34 4.69
C VAL A 258 -6.52 -13.74 5.67
N THR A 259 -6.62 -13.07 6.81
CA THR A 259 -7.66 -13.39 7.80
C THR A 259 -9.06 -13.27 7.19
N PHE A 260 -9.33 -12.18 6.50
CA PHE A 260 -10.63 -11.98 5.85
C PHE A 260 -10.84 -12.90 4.64
N SER A 261 -9.79 -13.26 3.92
CA SER A 261 -9.84 -14.23 2.82
C SER A 261 -10.25 -15.63 3.30
N VAL A 262 -9.68 -16.08 4.40
CA VAL A 262 -10.08 -17.34 5.05
C VAL A 262 -11.52 -17.27 5.55
N LEU A 263 -11.90 -16.16 6.20
CA LEU A 263 -13.22 -16.01 6.81
C LEU A 263 -14.35 -15.85 5.79
N PHE A 264 -14.15 -15.08 4.73
CA PHE A 264 -15.20 -14.69 3.78
C PHE A 264 -15.16 -15.44 2.47
N LEU A 265 -13.97 -15.86 2.00
CA LEU A 265 -13.81 -16.61 0.74
C LEU A 265 -13.56 -18.11 0.98
N GLY A 266 -13.40 -18.55 2.23
CA GLY A 266 -13.12 -19.96 2.55
C GLY A 266 -11.77 -20.44 2.06
N GLU A 267 -10.78 -19.55 1.85
CA GLU A 267 -9.43 -19.95 1.43
C GLU A 267 -8.77 -20.83 2.48
N ILE A 268 -8.14 -21.92 2.03
CA ILE A 268 -7.46 -22.88 2.91
C ILE A 268 -5.99 -22.51 3.01
N LEU A 269 -5.53 -22.22 4.23
CA LEU A 269 -4.12 -22.01 4.51
C LEU A 269 -3.40 -23.35 4.68
N THR A 270 -2.64 -23.73 3.65
CA THR A 270 -1.73 -24.88 3.75
C THR A 270 -0.47 -24.51 4.54
N GLY A 271 0.25 -25.50 5.09
CA GLY A 271 1.50 -25.27 5.81
C GLY A 271 2.54 -24.47 5.04
N PRO A 272 2.82 -24.79 3.76
CA PRO A 272 3.72 -24.00 2.91
C PRO A 272 3.25 -22.56 2.68
N LEU A 273 1.94 -22.32 2.50
CA LEU A 273 1.39 -20.96 2.39
C LEU A 273 1.62 -20.16 3.67
N PHE A 274 1.30 -20.74 4.83
CA PHE A 274 1.53 -20.10 6.12
C PHE A 274 3.01 -19.75 6.33
N ALA A 275 3.91 -20.70 6.03
CA ALA A 275 5.36 -20.47 6.13
C ALA A 275 5.83 -19.35 5.17
N GLY A 276 5.33 -19.34 3.94
CA GLY A 276 5.64 -18.29 2.96
C GLY A 276 5.18 -16.91 3.42
N PHE A 277 3.96 -16.79 3.91
CA PHE A 277 3.43 -15.53 4.44
C PHE A 277 4.19 -15.06 5.69
N ALA A 278 4.53 -15.97 6.60
CA ALA A 278 5.35 -15.65 7.78
C ALA A 278 6.74 -15.12 7.38
N LEU A 279 7.39 -15.73 6.38
CA LEU A 279 8.67 -15.25 5.85
C LEU A 279 8.54 -13.88 5.19
N ILE A 280 7.52 -13.65 4.34
CA ILE A 280 7.30 -12.33 3.71
C ILE A 280 7.07 -11.28 4.79
N PHE A 281 6.23 -11.56 5.78
CA PHE A 281 5.97 -10.62 6.88
C PHE A 281 7.22 -10.33 7.70
N ALA A 282 8.01 -11.38 8.02
CA ALA A 282 9.30 -11.22 8.70
C ALA A 282 10.27 -10.35 7.89
N GLY A 283 10.33 -10.55 6.57
CA GLY A 283 11.12 -9.71 5.66
C GLY A 283 10.70 -8.25 5.69
N ILE A 284 9.40 -7.97 5.68
CA ILE A 284 8.87 -6.60 5.81
C ILE A 284 9.31 -5.97 7.15
N VAL A 285 9.17 -6.71 8.26
CA VAL A 285 9.61 -6.25 9.58
C VAL A 285 11.12 -5.97 9.61
N ILE A 286 11.93 -6.83 8.99
CA ILE A 286 13.38 -6.64 8.88
C ILE A 286 13.70 -5.38 8.08
N SER A 287 13.03 -5.15 6.95
CA SER A 287 13.27 -4.00 6.07
C SER A 287 12.90 -2.67 6.73
N GLU A 288 11.76 -2.63 7.41
CA GLU A 288 11.18 -1.39 7.93
C GLU A 288 11.68 -1.03 9.34
N TYR A 289 11.78 -2.01 10.23
CA TYR A 289 12.04 -1.76 11.64
C TYR A 289 13.51 -1.77 12.04
N LEU A 290 14.30 -2.74 11.53
CA LEU A 290 15.69 -2.91 11.96
C LEU A 290 16.62 -1.74 11.57
N PRO A 291 16.54 -1.13 10.36
CA PRO A 291 17.37 0.02 10.02
C PRO A 291 17.16 1.19 10.99
N LEU A 292 15.92 1.47 11.34
CA LEU A 292 15.56 2.57 12.21
C LEU A 292 15.99 2.33 13.67
N ARG A 293 15.91 1.08 14.13
CA ARG A 293 16.44 0.71 15.45
C ARG A 293 17.96 0.85 15.52
N ALA A 294 18.67 0.46 14.44
CA ALA A 294 20.11 0.61 14.34
C ALA A 294 20.53 2.09 14.35
N GLU A 295 19.82 2.94 13.61
CA GLU A 295 20.08 4.38 13.57
C GLU A 295 19.84 5.06 14.94
N LYS A 296 18.72 4.74 15.62
CA LYS A 296 18.43 5.22 16.98
C LYS A 296 19.54 4.83 17.96
N LYS A 297 20.03 3.57 17.88
CA LYS A 297 21.11 3.08 18.75
C LYS A 297 22.43 3.80 18.47
N SER A 298 22.75 4.06 17.21
CA SER A 298 23.95 4.81 16.81
C SER A 298 23.91 6.25 17.30
N ARG A 299 22.77 6.93 17.16
CA ARG A 299 22.60 8.31 17.68
C ARG A 299 22.70 8.36 19.20
N ALA A 300 22.12 7.41 19.91
CA ALA A 300 22.21 7.33 21.37
C ALA A 300 23.65 7.12 21.85
N ALA A 301 24.44 6.31 21.14
CA ALA A 301 25.85 6.10 21.45
C ALA A 301 26.72 7.34 21.19
N GLN A 302 26.34 8.20 20.25
CA GLN A 302 27.06 9.45 19.95
C GLN A 302 26.70 10.59 20.92
N THR A 303 25.61 10.49 21.66
CA THR A 303 25.15 11.50 22.64
C THR A 303 25.59 11.19 24.09
N LEU A 304 26.26 10.08 24.34
CA LEU A 304 26.88 9.84 25.64
C LEU A 304 28.02 10.86 25.84
N PRO A 305 28.07 11.61 26.94
CA PRO A 305 29.21 12.48 27.24
C PRO A 305 30.50 11.64 27.26
N PHE A 306 31.56 12.14 26.70
CA PHE A 306 32.90 11.62 26.98
C PHE A 306 33.02 11.57 28.50
N GLU A 307 33.16 10.40 29.09
CA GLU A 307 33.63 10.30 30.48
C GLU A 307 35.00 10.99 30.47
N ASP A 308 35.08 12.11 31.21
CA ASP A 308 36.34 12.81 31.47
C ASP A 308 37.32 11.78 32.02
N ASP A 309 38.35 11.48 31.26
CA ASP A 309 39.45 10.63 31.67
C ASP A 309 40.23 11.38 32.79
N PRO A 310 40.13 10.94 34.06
CA PRO A 310 40.76 11.65 35.18
C PRO A 310 42.29 11.53 35.20
N GLU A 311 42.91 10.92 34.20
CA GLU A 311 44.38 10.70 34.17
C GLU A 311 45.17 11.77 33.36
N ARG A 312 44.57 12.90 32.97
CA ARG A 312 45.30 13.98 32.28
C ARG A 312 45.79 15.13 33.13
N GLU A 313 45.74 15.00 34.45
CA GLU A 313 46.40 15.93 35.39
C GLU A 313 47.44 15.21 36.24
N THR A 314 48.57 14.84 35.67
CA THR A 314 49.85 14.63 36.38
C THR A 314 51.02 15.03 35.49
#